data_6ee1b8165ce115c32b257eecab3d86ae
#
_entry.id   6ee1b8165ce115c32b257eecab3d86ae
#
_cell.length_a   1.000
_cell.length_b   1.000
_cell.length_c   1.000
_cell.angle_alpha   90.00
_cell.angle_beta   90.00
_cell.angle_gamma   90.00
#
_symmetry.space_group_name_H-M   'P 1'
#
loop_
_entity.id
_entity.type
_entity.pdbx_description
1 polymer ?
#
loop_
_entity_poly.entity_id
_entity_poly.type
_entity_poly.pdbx_seq_one_letter_code
_entity_poly.pdbx_strand_id
1 'polypeptide(L)'
;MKGRILYIVILLLFAACSSDAASFVKPTQPEAQTPKSSASSSAQTEAPVKLKIHVNDTAFTATLEENSSAKAFAEFLTQGDMTLDMHDYGSFEKVADLPRSFPRNDKQIDTDAGDIILYQGNSVTIYYDKNSWNFTRLARIDNVNKKRLQQILGKGNVKATFSVE
;
A
#
# COMPACT_ATOMS: atom_id res chain seq x y z
N MET A 1 -2.89 -49.94 -7.83
CA MET A 1 -2.87 -49.79 -9.31
C MET A 1 -1.93 -48.65 -9.65
N LYS A 2 -0.89 -48.88 -10.39
CA LYS A 2 0.24 -47.99 -10.71
C LYS A 2 -0.13 -47.14 -11.93
N GLY A 3 -0.13 -45.83 -11.87
CA GLY A 3 -0.38 -44.89 -12.97
C GLY A 3 0.86 -44.02 -13.22
N ARG A 4 1.38 -44.14 -14.42
CA ARG A 4 2.71 -43.75 -14.91
C ARG A 4 2.79 -42.24 -15.15
N ILE A 5 3.90 -41.69 -14.69
CA ILE A 5 4.37 -40.31 -14.98
C ILE A 5 4.89 -40.30 -16.42
N LEU A 6 4.39 -39.41 -17.27
CA LEU A 6 4.89 -39.15 -18.60
C LEU A 6 5.68 -37.86 -18.62
N TYR A 7 7.01 -37.98 -18.65
CA TYR A 7 7.92 -36.87 -18.91
C TYR A 7 7.96 -36.57 -20.40
N ILE A 8 7.59 -35.38 -20.80
CA ILE A 8 7.86 -34.87 -22.14
C ILE A 8 9.06 -33.93 -22.05
N VAL A 9 10.21 -34.42 -22.52
CA VAL A 9 11.40 -33.61 -22.73
C VAL A 9 11.28 -33.01 -24.14
N ILE A 10 11.16 -31.70 -24.22
CA ILE A 10 11.28 -30.98 -25.50
C ILE A 10 12.65 -30.35 -25.56
N LEU A 11 13.47 -30.95 -26.41
CA LEU A 11 14.77 -30.47 -26.82
C LEU A 11 14.56 -29.50 -27.99
N LEU A 12 14.98 -28.25 -27.91
CA LEU A 12 15.00 -27.34 -29.05
C LEU A 12 16.37 -26.72 -29.26
N LEU A 13 16.79 -26.86 -30.48
CA LEU A 13 18.08 -26.62 -31.11
C LEU A 13 18.42 -25.12 -31.20
N PHE A 14 19.72 -24.88 -31.07
CA PHE A 14 20.41 -23.65 -31.42
C PHE A 14 20.36 -23.38 -32.94
N ALA A 15 20.18 -22.13 -33.29
CA ALA A 15 20.65 -21.62 -34.57
C ALA A 15 21.34 -20.28 -34.33
N ALA A 16 22.65 -20.32 -34.52
CA ALA A 16 23.49 -19.12 -34.59
C ALA A 16 23.46 -18.60 -36.04
N CYS A 17 23.42 -17.29 -36.19
CA CYS A 17 23.87 -16.67 -37.43
C CYS A 17 24.51 -15.31 -37.18
N SER A 18 25.69 -15.23 -37.68
CA SER A 18 26.78 -14.29 -37.67
C SER A 18 26.48 -12.91 -38.25
N SER A 19 27.19 -11.94 -37.71
CA SER A 19 27.98 -10.86 -38.31
C SER A 19 27.53 -10.20 -39.62
N ASP A 20 27.38 -8.87 -39.58
CA ASP A 20 28.15 -8.02 -40.51
C ASP A 20 28.36 -6.62 -39.89
N ALA A 21 29.61 -6.18 -40.02
CA ALA A 21 30.11 -4.89 -39.63
C ALA A 21 30.21 -4.00 -40.87
N ALA A 22 29.65 -2.79 -40.80
CA ALA A 22 30.03 -1.73 -41.73
C ALA A 22 29.95 -0.38 -41.04
N SER A 23 31.09 0.10 -40.79
CA SER A 23 31.72 1.44 -40.81
C SER A 23 30.90 2.67 -41.19
N PHE A 24 31.06 3.65 -40.29
CA PHE A 24 31.49 5.03 -40.59
C PHE A 24 30.58 5.91 -41.46
N VAL A 25 30.04 6.99 -40.83
CA VAL A 25 30.23 8.38 -41.24
C VAL A 25 29.66 9.32 -40.15
N LYS A 26 30.51 10.19 -39.62
CA LYS A 26 30.14 11.37 -38.85
C LYS A 26 29.98 12.55 -39.80
N PRO A 27 28.91 13.35 -39.68
CA PRO A 27 29.04 14.78 -39.88
C PRO A 27 28.52 15.60 -38.71
N THR A 28 29.41 16.39 -38.19
CA THR A 28 29.32 17.81 -37.82
C THR A 28 27.97 18.36 -37.36
N GLN A 29 27.99 18.82 -36.13
CA GLN A 29 27.04 19.70 -35.44
C GLN A 29 26.87 21.04 -36.17
N PRO A 30 25.70 21.67 -36.06
CA PRO A 30 25.68 23.07 -35.67
C PRO A 30 24.88 23.26 -34.35
N GLU A 31 25.53 24.04 -33.51
CA GLU A 31 25.03 24.72 -32.33
C GLU A 31 23.82 25.60 -32.68
N ALA A 32 22.71 25.46 -31.92
CA ALA A 32 21.79 26.58 -31.71
C ALA A 32 20.84 26.32 -30.54
N GLN A 33 21.05 27.06 -29.48
CA GLN A 33 20.06 27.73 -28.62
C GLN A 33 19.09 26.92 -27.78
N THR A 34 19.42 26.85 -26.53
CA THR A 34 18.53 26.66 -25.35
C THR A 34 17.40 27.69 -25.32
N PRO A 35 16.17 27.31 -25.09
CA PRO A 35 15.28 28.10 -24.28
C PRO A 35 15.27 27.54 -22.84
N LYS A 36 15.80 28.35 -21.97
CA LYS A 36 15.66 28.25 -20.52
C LYS A 36 14.16 28.41 -20.19
N SER A 37 13.44 27.31 -20.11
CA SER A 37 12.13 27.31 -19.47
C SER A 37 12.33 27.07 -17.98
N SER A 38 12.36 28.14 -17.24
CA SER A 38 12.23 28.17 -15.81
C SER A 38 10.78 27.79 -15.45
N ALA A 39 10.51 26.48 -15.36
CA ALA A 39 9.35 26.03 -14.66
C ALA A 39 9.63 26.17 -13.15
N SER A 40 9.23 27.30 -12.60
CA SER A 40 9.06 27.50 -11.17
C SER A 40 8.00 26.49 -10.71
N SER A 41 8.46 25.32 -10.27
CA SER A 41 7.63 24.43 -9.47
C SER A 41 7.47 25.10 -8.10
N SER A 42 6.40 25.87 -7.95
CA SER A 42 5.89 26.21 -6.63
C SER A 42 5.45 24.89 -6.00
N ALA A 43 6.30 24.32 -5.16
CA ALA A 43 5.93 23.29 -4.23
C ALA A 43 4.90 23.92 -3.27
N GLN A 44 3.64 23.85 -3.64
CA GLN A 44 2.56 24.00 -2.69
C GLN A 44 2.71 22.81 -1.74
N THR A 45 3.13 23.08 -0.51
CA THR A 45 3.05 22.15 0.60
C THR A 45 1.56 21.99 0.90
N GLU A 46 0.87 21.13 0.15
CA GLU A 46 -0.47 20.71 0.53
C GLU A 46 -0.36 20.05 1.91
N ALA A 47 -1.30 20.40 2.80
CA ALA A 47 -1.38 19.74 4.10
C ALA A 47 -1.50 18.21 3.86
N PRO A 48 -0.82 17.39 4.65
CA PRO A 48 -0.86 15.93 4.44
C PRO A 48 -2.32 15.47 4.53
N VAL A 49 -2.76 14.73 3.51
CA VAL A 49 -4.09 14.11 3.49
C VAL A 49 -4.20 13.19 4.71
N LYS A 50 -5.27 13.35 5.46
CA LYS A 50 -5.53 12.54 6.64
C LYS A 50 -6.71 11.61 6.44
N LEU A 51 -6.65 10.45 7.09
CA LEU A 51 -7.79 9.57 7.21
C LEU A 51 -8.63 9.97 8.43
N LYS A 52 -9.93 9.86 8.27
CA LYS A 52 -10.89 9.87 9.36
C LYS A 52 -11.48 8.48 9.54
N ILE A 53 -11.51 8.00 10.78
CA ILE A 53 -12.00 6.67 11.10
C ILE A 53 -13.05 6.81 12.19
N HIS A 54 -14.28 6.41 11.88
CA HIS A 54 -15.37 6.37 12.84
C HIS A 54 -15.57 4.94 13.32
N VAL A 55 -15.51 4.73 14.64
CA VAL A 55 -15.86 3.48 15.30
C VAL A 55 -16.83 3.78 16.41
N ASN A 56 -18.02 3.22 16.36
CA ASN A 56 -19.12 3.59 17.25
C ASN A 56 -19.33 5.12 17.25
N ASP A 57 -19.38 5.76 18.42
CA ASP A 57 -19.54 7.20 18.58
C ASP A 57 -18.20 7.97 18.61
N THR A 58 -17.09 7.32 18.25
CA THR A 58 -15.75 7.91 18.30
C THR A 58 -15.17 8.11 16.91
N ALA A 59 -14.70 9.34 16.63
CA ALA A 59 -13.92 9.67 15.45
C ALA A 59 -12.43 9.74 15.82
N PHE A 60 -11.61 9.19 14.95
CA PHE A 60 -10.15 9.30 14.99
C PHE A 60 -9.65 9.95 13.70
N THR A 61 -8.59 10.73 13.83
CA THR A 61 -7.77 11.15 12.69
C THR A 61 -6.53 10.28 12.62
N ALA A 62 -6.10 9.91 11.42
CA ALA A 62 -4.89 9.15 11.22
C ALA A 62 -4.02 9.78 10.12
N THR A 63 -2.72 9.81 10.37
CA THR A 63 -1.73 10.30 9.41
C THR A 63 -1.34 9.17 8.45
N LEU A 64 -1.49 9.42 7.15
CA LEU A 64 -1.08 8.48 6.09
C LEU A 64 0.43 8.32 6.03
N GLU A 65 0.90 7.12 5.69
CA GLU A 65 2.29 6.85 5.35
C GLU A 65 2.61 7.35 3.93
N GLU A 66 3.85 7.76 3.71
CA GLU A 66 4.34 8.20 2.40
C GLU A 66 4.72 7.00 1.51
N ASN A 67 3.74 6.19 1.12
CA ASN A 67 3.94 5.05 0.22
C ASN A 67 2.80 4.90 -0.78
N SER A 68 3.02 4.12 -1.84
CA SER A 68 2.05 3.92 -2.92
C SER A 68 0.76 3.22 -2.46
N SER A 69 0.83 2.40 -1.42
CA SER A 69 -0.34 1.71 -0.86
C SER A 69 -1.26 2.68 -0.14
N ALA A 70 -0.70 3.54 0.72
CA ALA A 70 -1.45 4.57 1.45
C ALA A 70 -2.09 5.58 0.47
N LYS A 71 -1.34 5.98 -0.57
CA LYS A 71 -1.86 6.86 -1.61
C LYS A 71 -3.03 6.22 -2.35
N ALA A 72 -2.89 4.98 -2.83
CA ALA A 72 -3.96 4.28 -3.53
C ALA A 72 -5.19 4.02 -2.65
N PHE A 73 -4.99 3.78 -1.35
CA PHE A 73 -6.06 3.62 -0.39
C PHE A 73 -6.81 4.93 -0.16
N ALA A 74 -6.10 6.04 0.02
CA ALA A 74 -6.70 7.36 0.15
C ALA A 74 -7.46 7.78 -1.13
N GLU A 75 -6.87 7.58 -2.31
CA GLU A 75 -7.52 7.82 -3.60
C GLU A 75 -8.83 7.02 -3.75
N PHE A 76 -8.85 5.78 -3.30
CA PHE A 76 -10.08 4.98 -3.31
C PHE A 76 -11.17 5.61 -2.42
N LEU A 77 -10.81 6.09 -1.25
CA LEU A 77 -11.74 6.73 -0.31
C LEU A 77 -12.26 8.10 -0.79
N THR A 78 -11.61 8.77 -1.76
CA THR A 78 -12.18 9.98 -2.37
C THR A 78 -13.45 9.72 -3.17
N GLN A 79 -13.72 8.46 -3.54
CA GLN A 79 -14.92 8.05 -4.27
C GLN A 79 -16.12 7.83 -3.32
N GLY A 80 -15.91 7.82 -2.02
CA GLY A 80 -16.92 7.65 -1.00
C GLY A 80 -16.38 6.94 0.25
N ASP A 81 -17.09 7.14 1.35
CA ASP A 81 -16.76 6.51 2.61
C ASP A 81 -16.88 4.99 2.53
N MET A 82 -15.96 4.28 3.18
CA MET A 82 -15.97 2.82 3.23
C MET A 82 -16.28 2.34 4.64
N THR A 83 -17.41 1.66 4.81
CA THR A 83 -17.80 1.05 6.09
C THR A 83 -17.54 -0.46 6.06
N LEU A 84 -16.85 -0.95 7.07
CA LEU A 84 -16.45 -2.35 7.21
C LEU A 84 -16.90 -2.92 8.56
N ASP A 85 -17.37 -4.15 8.54
CA ASP A 85 -17.56 -4.95 9.74
C ASP A 85 -16.24 -5.67 10.06
N MET A 86 -15.53 -5.17 11.06
CA MET A 86 -14.21 -5.68 11.45
C MET A 86 -14.35 -6.67 12.61
N HIS A 87 -13.75 -7.84 12.49
CA HIS A 87 -13.72 -8.84 13.55
C HIS A 87 -12.43 -8.78 14.36
N ASP A 88 -12.51 -9.26 15.59
CA ASP A 88 -11.34 -9.37 16.47
C ASP A 88 -10.46 -10.54 16.06
N TYR A 89 -9.15 -10.31 15.98
CA TYR A 89 -8.19 -11.36 15.68
C TYR A 89 -7.04 -11.33 16.70
N GLY A 90 -6.77 -12.49 17.30
CA GLY A 90 -5.65 -12.69 18.21
C GLY A 90 -5.64 -11.80 19.46
N SER A 91 -6.69 -11.03 19.74
CA SER A 91 -6.76 -10.03 20.83
C SER A 91 -5.69 -8.93 20.70
N PHE A 92 -5.28 -8.57 19.48
CA PHE A 92 -4.33 -7.50 19.22
C PHE A 92 -4.71 -6.61 18.01
N GLU A 93 -5.67 -7.04 17.17
CA GLU A 93 -6.12 -6.27 16.02
C GLU A 93 -7.61 -6.46 15.70
N LYS A 94 -8.19 -5.50 15.01
CA LYS A 94 -9.46 -5.62 14.28
C LYS A 94 -9.15 -5.75 12.80
N VAL A 95 -9.74 -6.73 12.11
CA VAL A 95 -9.47 -7.02 10.71
C VAL A 95 -10.75 -7.13 9.90
N ALA A 96 -10.72 -6.63 8.66
CA ALA A 96 -11.76 -6.82 7.67
C ALA A 96 -11.18 -6.94 6.27
N ASP A 97 -11.87 -7.66 5.39
CA ASP A 97 -11.53 -7.71 3.98
C ASP A 97 -11.92 -6.43 3.26
N LEU A 98 -11.06 -6.02 2.34
CA LEU A 98 -11.28 -4.86 1.48
C LEU A 98 -12.05 -5.27 0.22
N PRO A 99 -12.83 -4.35 -0.38
CA PRO A 99 -13.63 -4.65 -1.57
C PRO A 99 -12.77 -4.87 -2.84
N ARG A 100 -11.48 -4.57 -2.75
CA ARG A 100 -10.49 -4.75 -3.82
C ARG A 100 -9.09 -4.88 -3.25
N SER A 101 -8.15 -5.34 -4.08
CA SER A 101 -6.72 -5.33 -3.71
C SER A 101 -6.06 -3.99 -3.99
N PHE A 102 -5.06 -3.67 -3.18
CA PHE A 102 -4.22 -2.48 -3.26
C PHE A 102 -2.74 -2.86 -3.44
N PRO A 103 -1.90 -1.96 -3.98
CA PRO A 103 -0.45 -2.15 -4.05
C PRO A 103 0.13 -2.48 -2.66
N ARG A 104 1.17 -3.30 -2.62
CA ARG A 104 1.85 -3.68 -1.37
C ARG A 104 3.22 -3.01 -1.29
N ASN A 105 3.56 -2.52 -0.10
CA ASN A 105 4.88 -1.99 0.26
C ASN A 105 5.39 -2.71 1.51
N ASP A 106 5.33 -4.04 1.49
CA ASP A 106 5.63 -4.85 2.65
C ASP A 106 7.09 -4.71 3.09
N LYS A 107 7.26 -4.51 4.38
CA LYS A 107 8.56 -4.52 5.06
C LYS A 107 8.40 -5.10 6.47
N GLN A 108 9.49 -5.65 7.02
CA GLN A 108 9.48 -6.08 8.41
C GLN A 108 9.27 -4.88 9.32
N ILE A 109 8.16 -4.87 10.05
CA ILE A 109 7.83 -3.83 11.03
C ILE A 109 7.24 -4.44 12.29
N ASP A 110 7.47 -3.76 13.40
CA ASP A 110 6.74 -3.98 14.63
C ASP A 110 5.57 -3.02 14.66
N THR A 111 4.36 -3.56 14.82
CA THR A 111 3.14 -2.75 14.96
C THR A 111 3.01 -2.26 16.39
N ASP A 112 2.26 -1.17 16.55
CA ASP A 112 1.85 -0.66 17.85
C ASP A 112 0.39 -0.20 17.77
N ALA A 113 -0.18 0.13 18.93
CA ALA A 113 -1.55 0.61 19.02
C ALA A 113 -1.76 1.88 18.17
N GLY A 114 -2.73 1.82 17.27
CA GLY A 114 -3.03 2.87 16.30
C GLY A 114 -2.50 2.61 14.89
N ASP A 115 -1.68 1.59 14.66
CA ASP A 115 -1.25 1.26 13.31
C ASP A 115 -2.41 0.71 12.48
N ILE A 116 -2.55 1.25 11.27
CA ILE A 116 -3.49 0.78 10.25
C ILE A 116 -2.66 0.09 9.18
N ILE A 117 -2.89 -1.21 9.02
CA ILE A 117 -2.09 -2.08 8.17
C ILE A 117 -2.93 -2.61 7.00
N LEU A 118 -2.33 -2.65 5.83
CA LEU A 118 -2.78 -3.45 4.70
C LEU A 118 -2.10 -4.80 4.77
N TYR A 119 -2.85 -5.85 5.00
CA TYR A 119 -2.36 -7.21 5.02
C TYR A 119 -2.65 -7.90 3.69
N GLN A 120 -1.63 -8.51 3.10
CA GLN A 120 -1.68 -9.23 1.81
C GLN A 120 -2.34 -8.46 0.64
N GLY A 121 -2.47 -7.15 0.76
CA GLY A 121 -3.03 -6.28 -0.26
C GLY A 121 -4.56 -6.22 -0.31
N ASN A 122 -5.27 -7.02 0.47
CA ASN A 122 -6.72 -7.15 0.40
C ASN A 122 -7.45 -7.15 1.75
N SER A 123 -6.74 -6.99 2.86
CA SER A 123 -7.37 -6.85 4.19
C SER A 123 -6.80 -5.63 4.90
N VAL A 124 -7.63 -4.90 5.63
CA VAL A 124 -7.24 -3.78 6.46
C VAL A 124 -7.37 -4.13 7.93
N THR A 125 -6.38 -3.73 8.74
CA THR A 125 -6.38 -3.99 10.17
C THR A 125 -6.16 -2.70 10.97
N ILE A 126 -6.75 -2.62 12.16
CA ILE A 126 -6.46 -1.60 13.16
C ILE A 126 -5.83 -2.32 14.35
N TYR A 127 -4.54 -2.09 14.54
CA TYR A 127 -3.80 -2.67 15.66
C TYR A 127 -4.09 -1.92 16.96
N TYR A 128 -4.31 -2.65 18.03
CA TYR A 128 -4.43 -2.10 19.39
C TYR A 128 -3.45 -2.76 20.38
N ASP A 129 -2.60 -3.66 19.87
CA ASP A 129 -1.46 -4.24 20.57
C ASP A 129 -0.34 -4.54 19.56
N LYS A 130 0.78 -5.07 20.06
CA LYS A 130 1.98 -5.33 19.26
C LYS A 130 1.90 -6.64 18.49
N ASN A 131 2.44 -6.60 17.28
CA ASN A 131 2.76 -7.75 16.45
C ASN A 131 3.98 -7.41 15.59
N SER A 132 4.63 -8.41 15.01
CA SER A 132 5.84 -8.22 14.19
C SER A 132 5.78 -9.14 12.99
N TRP A 133 5.75 -8.55 11.79
CA TRP A 133 5.70 -9.27 10.53
C TRP A 133 6.06 -8.39 9.34
N ASN A 134 6.04 -8.97 8.13
CA ASN A 134 6.12 -8.20 6.89
C ASN A 134 4.75 -7.58 6.57
N PHE A 135 4.64 -6.28 6.85
CA PHE A 135 3.41 -5.53 6.70
C PHE A 135 3.58 -4.30 5.81
N THR A 136 2.49 -3.88 5.19
CA THR A 136 2.35 -2.56 4.60
C THR A 136 1.58 -1.66 5.56
N ARG A 137 2.22 -0.66 6.16
CA ARG A 137 1.49 0.35 6.96
C ARG A 137 0.84 1.35 6.02
N LEU A 138 -0.47 1.59 6.19
CA LEU A 138 -1.24 2.60 5.48
C LEU A 138 -1.23 3.94 6.21
N ALA A 139 -1.44 3.89 7.52
CA ALA A 139 -1.57 5.07 8.36
C ALA A 139 -1.29 4.75 9.83
N ARG A 140 -1.24 5.81 10.64
CA ARG A 140 -1.23 5.70 12.10
C ARG A 140 -2.25 6.66 12.69
N ILE A 141 -3.10 6.17 13.60
CA ILE A 141 -4.06 6.98 14.35
C ILE A 141 -3.31 7.96 15.25
N ASP A 142 -3.68 9.22 15.15
CA ASP A 142 -3.04 10.30 15.90
C ASP A 142 -3.47 10.30 17.37
N ASN A 143 -2.56 10.62 18.27
CA ASN A 143 -2.85 10.88 19.69
C ASN A 143 -3.64 9.79 20.41
N VAL A 144 -3.37 8.51 20.09
CA VAL A 144 -4.03 7.37 20.70
C VAL A 144 -3.03 6.49 21.44
N ASN A 145 -3.51 5.72 22.40
CA ASN A 145 -2.73 4.69 23.09
C ASN A 145 -3.54 3.39 23.19
N LYS A 146 -2.84 2.30 23.53
CA LYS A 146 -3.42 0.95 23.65
C LYS A 146 -4.69 0.95 24.51
N LYS A 147 -4.65 1.54 25.71
CA LYS A 147 -5.80 1.54 26.64
C LYS A 147 -7.03 2.21 26.03
N ARG A 148 -6.83 3.36 25.36
CA ARG A 148 -7.91 4.10 24.71
C ARG A 148 -8.51 3.31 23.54
N LEU A 149 -7.67 2.71 22.70
CA LEU A 149 -8.14 1.88 21.59
C LEU A 149 -8.87 0.65 22.07
N GLN A 150 -8.35 -0.05 23.08
CA GLN A 150 -9.03 -1.22 23.65
C GLN A 150 -10.40 -0.89 24.25
N GLN A 151 -10.55 0.31 24.82
CA GLN A 151 -11.85 0.77 25.34
C GLN A 151 -12.87 1.00 24.22
N ILE A 152 -12.43 1.58 23.09
CA ILE A 152 -13.33 1.96 21.98
C ILE A 152 -13.61 0.76 21.07
N LEU A 153 -12.57 0.01 20.70
CA LEU A 153 -12.71 -1.18 19.86
C LEU A 153 -13.38 -2.35 20.61
N GLY A 154 -13.22 -2.38 21.93
CA GLY A 154 -13.87 -3.38 22.78
C GLY A 154 -13.51 -4.83 22.42
N LYS A 155 -14.33 -5.75 22.93
CA LYS A 155 -14.29 -7.17 22.59
C LYS A 155 -15.27 -7.46 21.44
N GLY A 156 -14.92 -8.43 20.57
CA GLY A 156 -15.75 -8.83 19.45
C GLY A 156 -15.67 -7.89 18.24
N ASN A 157 -16.69 -7.92 17.41
CA ASN A 157 -16.72 -7.17 16.15
C ASN A 157 -17.06 -5.70 16.36
N VAL A 158 -16.53 -4.87 15.48
CA VAL A 158 -16.85 -3.44 15.42
C VAL A 158 -17.17 -3.03 13.98
N LYS A 159 -18.01 -2.01 13.83
CA LYS A 159 -18.23 -1.35 12.54
C LYS A 159 -17.31 -0.13 12.49
N ALA A 160 -16.44 -0.06 11.47
CA ALA A 160 -15.55 1.07 11.27
C ALA A 160 -15.81 1.70 9.89
N THR A 161 -15.92 3.02 9.84
CA THR A 161 -16.06 3.79 8.60
C THR A 161 -14.78 4.59 8.37
N PHE A 162 -14.19 4.41 7.20
CA PHE A 162 -12.98 5.10 6.73
C PHE A 162 -13.37 6.15 5.71
N SER A 163 -12.80 7.34 5.83
CA SER A 163 -12.93 8.45 4.87
C SER A 163 -11.64 9.25 4.80
N VAL A 164 -11.51 10.17 3.85
CA VAL A 164 -10.42 11.16 3.77
C VAL A 164 -10.92 12.54 4.20
N GLU A 165 -10.02 13.33 4.82
CA GLU A 165 -10.24 14.76 5.13
C GLU A 165 -9.58 15.64 4.09
#